data_4c03b743a77b1bb9cd80bdbacdaa1260
#
_entry.id   4c03b743a77b1bb9cd80bdbacdaa1260
#
_cell.length_a   1.000
_cell.length_b   1.000
_cell.length_c   1.000
_cell.angle_alpha   90.00
_cell.angle_beta   90.00
_cell.angle_gamma   90.00
#
_symmetry.space_group_name_H-M   'P 1'
#
loop_
_entity.id
_entity.type
_entity.pdbx_description
1 polymer ?
#
loop_
_entity_poly.entity_id
_entity_poly.type
_entity_poly.pdbx_seq_one_letter_code
_entity_poly.pdbx_strand_id
1 'polypeptide(L)'
;MTKTSHSKIFSTESDITGGDLFKISPLHFKKEQLEWIENIQLPTRLFLINATEFDDRYLYLHDDWRYRFSGNNVAILFSTGKYFCDLSPVSLKLLKYLTIAYINENSASVADKFAQFVATTFKQIEVITRESLIEKMQMLVAKTERNHSDSSQFYYTLYALRKLDRSGFFESKDDSNELEDLLLEVPRPRNNNWARYQNLDLVIPEEVCLMIENGIQRWASKLCPKIDVEENKNIHLETVKKTIKIDTLRDCIIIGIVYYIGARPVQIGKLSGGDFIVDTENKYGMRYSVLVPYAKKSKLTIDRVRVAIPEELGKLILLYKYLVGIGDTDPMFSIIVSSMKMVEASLKKMLFRFSPQEIQEAVKNDDYQLPVYTASLFRHNVGHSMAMSGASAPEIAYILGQSSYVVADRYIAAPPEMADIREAALGRNPVFKNMMALMLTGNLVHSSEWEGRNVAGSIGGQLHYHLGGCNYEEDMCPFAQGRGCYGCLYFKPFIDGNHKKVFLSLNDEIQNVRDVADDAGVLNHPLLKELVRLKQHVNQVMARIEMANVRRAI
;
A
#
# COMPACT_ATOMS: atom_id res chain seq x y z
N MET A 1 47.10 6.67 -13.59
CA MET A 1 46.80 6.89 -15.00
C MET A 1 45.83 5.81 -15.41
N THR A 2 44.64 6.04 -15.56
CA THR A 2 43.71 6.70 -16.41
C THR A 2 42.36 6.82 -15.69
N LYS A 3 41.91 8.04 -15.52
CA LYS A 3 40.57 8.37 -15.04
C LYS A 3 39.59 8.08 -16.18
N THR A 4 38.62 7.20 -15.97
CA THR A 4 37.41 7.13 -16.79
C THR A 4 36.25 7.71 -15.98
N SER A 5 35.84 8.86 -16.42
CA SER A 5 34.70 9.65 -15.98
C SER A 5 33.38 8.99 -16.41
N HIS A 6 32.60 8.54 -15.43
CA HIS A 6 31.16 8.31 -15.61
C HIS A 6 30.35 9.11 -14.59
N SER A 7 30.33 10.41 -14.81
CA SER A 7 29.38 11.30 -14.17
C SER A 7 28.95 12.31 -15.22
N LYS A 8 27.78 12.11 -15.78
CA LYS A 8 26.95 13.13 -16.42
C LYS A 8 25.83 12.48 -17.25
N ILE A 9 24.80 12.02 -16.61
CA ILE A 9 23.51 11.84 -17.25
C ILE A 9 22.47 12.25 -16.20
N PHE A 10 22.20 13.54 -16.12
CA PHE A 10 20.95 14.19 -15.67
C PHE A 10 21.23 15.68 -15.43
N SER A 11 21.66 16.35 -16.49
CA SER A 11 21.51 17.80 -16.67
C SER A 11 21.67 18.11 -18.14
N THR A 12 20.58 17.99 -18.87
CA THR A 12 20.43 18.69 -20.14
C THR A 12 19.18 19.54 -20.03
N GLU A 13 19.33 20.71 -19.41
CA GLU A 13 18.75 21.89 -20.01
C GLU A 13 19.38 21.99 -21.39
N SER A 14 18.73 21.45 -22.39
CA SER A 14 19.05 21.76 -23.76
C SER A 14 18.59 23.20 -24.01
N ASP A 15 19.55 24.09 -24.17
CA ASP A 15 19.41 25.35 -24.85
C ASP A 15 18.57 25.15 -26.12
N ILE A 16 17.29 25.47 -26.07
CA ILE A 16 16.49 25.79 -27.23
C ILE A 16 16.59 27.30 -27.38
N THR A 17 17.72 27.74 -27.91
CA THR A 17 17.83 29.02 -28.55
C THR A 17 17.17 28.94 -29.92
N GLY A 18 16.16 29.76 -30.12
CA GLY A 18 15.69 30.08 -31.47
C GLY A 18 14.23 29.73 -31.71
N GLY A 19 13.33 30.61 -31.34
CA GLY A 19 12.28 31.10 -32.21
C GLY A 19 11.30 30.13 -32.81
N ASP A 20 10.53 29.41 -31.95
CA ASP A 20 9.14 29.14 -32.26
C ASP A 20 8.34 29.35 -30.96
N LEU A 21 8.03 30.60 -30.72
CA LEU A 21 6.86 30.97 -29.92
C LEU A 21 5.68 30.25 -30.60
N PHE A 22 5.33 29.06 -30.12
CA PHE A 22 4.04 28.47 -30.37
C PHE A 22 3.04 29.53 -29.94
N LYS A 23 2.51 30.29 -30.93
CA LYS A 23 1.29 31.07 -30.76
C LYS A 23 0.27 30.04 -30.33
N ILE A 24 -0.04 30.00 -29.04
CA ILE A 24 -1.13 29.17 -28.50
C ILE A 24 -2.36 29.71 -29.17
N SER A 25 -2.83 29.01 -30.21
CA SER A 25 -4.07 29.38 -30.87
C SER A 25 -5.17 29.24 -29.83
N PRO A 26 -6.01 30.27 -29.60
CA PRO A 26 -7.09 30.15 -28.66
C PRO A 26 -8.00 28.99 -29.11
N LEU A 27 -8.39 28.14 -28.16
CA LEU A 27 -9.32 27.06 -28.43
C LEU A 27 -10.63 27.65 -28.97
N HIS A 28 -11.06 27.21 -30.15
CA HIS A 28 -12.26 27.65 -30.79
C HIS A 28 -13.42 26.68 -30.52
N PHE A 29 -14.62 27.24 -30.37
CA PHE A 29 -15.84 26.49 -30.17
C PHE A 29 -16.82 26.81 -31.29
N LYS A 30 -17.62 25.84 -31.70
CA LYS A 30 -18.78 26.06 -32.57
C LYS A 30 -19.83 26.87 -31.81
N LYS A 31 -20.72 27.51 -32.54
CA LYS A 31 -21.79 28.36 -31.94
C LYS A 31 -22.64 27.57 -30.95
N GLU A 32 -23.06 26.38 -31.34
CA GLU A 32 -23.90 25.49 -30.52
C GLU A 32 -23.16 25.06 -29.24
N GLN A 33 -21.83 24.85 -29.31
CA GLN A 33 -21.00 24.55 -28.15
C GLN A 33 -20.89 25.74 -27.20
N LEU A 34 -20.77 26.95 -27.73
CA LEU A 34 -20.77 28.17 -26.93
C LEU A 34 -22.10 28.34 -26.15
N GLU A 35 -23.21 28.18 -26.86
CA GLU A 35 -24.55 28.23 -26.24
C GLU A 35 -24.70 27.14 -25.17
N TRP A 36 -24.21 25.94 -25.43
CA TRP A 36 -24.21 24.85 -24.46
C TRP A 36 -23.37 25.19 -23.22
N ILE A 37 -22.14 25.75 -23.38
CA ILE A 37 -21.29 26.16 -22.27
C ILE A 37 -21.91 27.31 -21.47
N GLU A 38 -22.53 28.29 -22.15
CA GLU A 38 -23.19 29.40 -21.49
C GLU A 38 -24.34 28.93 -20.59
N ASN A 39 -25.05 27.91 -21.00
CA ASN A 39 -26.17 27.34 -20.24
C ASN A 39 -25.72 26.44 -19.06
N ILE A 40 -24.43 26.11 -18.92
CA ILE A 40 -23.93 25.35 -17.75
C ILE A 40 -24.15 26.19 -16.48
N GLN A 41 -24.87 25.62 -15.53
CA GLN A 41 -24.95 26.13 -14.17
C GLN A 41 -24.00 25.37 -13.28
N LEU A 42 -22.93 26.02 -12.83
CA LEU A 42 -22.01 25.43 -11.86
C LEU A 42 -22.60 25.60 -10.45
N PRO A 43 -22.59 24.52 -9.63
CA PRO A 43 -23.06 24.63 -8.25
C PRO A 43 -22.13 25.53 -7.43
N THR A 44 -22.62 26.11 -6.35
CA THR A 44 -21.79 26.90 -5.43
C THR A 44 -20.93 26.02 -4.51
N ARG A 45 -21.36 24.80 -4.25
CA ARG A 45 -20.65 23.80 -3.43
C ARG A 45 -20.87 22.39 -3.97
N LEU A 46 -19.92 21.52 -3.71
CA LEU A 46 -19.96 20.12 -4.09
C LEU A 46 -19.78 19.26 -2.84
N PHE A 47 -20.62 18.23 -2.68
CA PHE A 47 -20.44 17.24 -1.63
C PHE A 47 -19.37 16.22 -2.06
N LEU A 48 -18.34 16.04 -1.24
CA LEU A 48 -17.26 15.10 -1.52
C LEU A 48 -17.66 13.70 -1.06
N ILE A 49 -18.03 12.87 -2.02
CA ILE A 49 -18.43 11.48 -1.77
C ILE A 49 -17.22 10.71 -1.24
N ASN A 50 -17.41 9.95 -0.15
CA ASN A 50 -16.37 9.17 0.55
C ASN A 50 -15.32 10.00 1.29
N ALA A 51 -15.64 11.24 1.66
CA ALA A 51 -14.86 11.97 2.64
C ALA A 51 -14.83 11.21 3.98
N THR A 52 -13.63 11.09 4.56
CA THR A 52 -13.45 10.54 5.91
C THR A 52 -13.69 11.64 6.96
N GLU A 53 -13.65 11.29 8.23
CA GLU A 53 -13.77 12.24 9.34
C GLU A 53 -12.70 13.35 9.35
N PHE A 54 -11.55 13.10 8.69
CA PHE A 54 -10.44 14.05 8.58
C PHE A 54 -10.41 14.82 7.26
N ASP A 55 -11.36 14.56 6.39
CA ASP A 55 -11.49 15.20 5.09
C ASP A 55 -12.55 16.30 5.12
N ASP A 56 -12.47 17.24 4.18
CA ASP A 56 -13.54 18.18 3.97
C ASP A 56 -14.76 17.47 3.37
N ARG A 57 -15.93 17.70 3.93
CA ARG A 57 -17.19 17.13 3.41
C ARG A 57 -17.73 17.88 2.22
N TYR A 58 -17.39 19.16 2.11
CA TYR A 58 -17.86 20.04 1.06
C TYR A 58 -16.69 20.78 0.43
N LEU A 59 -16.70 20.86 -0.88
CA LEU A 59 -15.83 21.73 -1.66
C LEU A 59 -16.65 22.97 -2.07
N TYR A 60 -16.20 24.16 -1.70
CA TYR A 60 -16.77 25.42 -2.15
C TYR A 60 -16.13 25.85 -3.46
N LEU A 61 -16.98 26.08 -4.48
CA LEU A 61 -16.55 26.31 -5.86
C LEU A 61 -16.38 27.81 -6.13
N HIS A 62 -15.36 28.40 -5.50
CA HIS A 62 -14.88 29.75 -5.79
C HIS A 62 -14.00 29.77 -7.05
N ASP A 63 -13.21 30.85 -7.23
CA ASP A 63 -12.29 30.94 -8.36
C ASP A 63 -11.22 29.84 -8.28
N ASP A 64 -10.64 29.65 -7.09
CA ASP A 64 -9.69 28.59 -6.80
C ASP A 64 -10.28 27.59 -5.82
N TRP A 65 -10.01 26.30 -6.04
CA TRP A 65 -10.54 25.22 -5.23
C TRP A 65 -9.46 24.66 -4.34
N ARG A 66 -9.72 24.63 -3.03
CA ARG A 66 -8.82 24.08 -2.03
C ARG A 66 -9.62 23.22 -1.08
N TYR A 67 -9.18 21.99 -0.88
CA TYR A 67 -9.82 21.05 0.02
C TYR A 67 -8.87 19.94 0.44
N ARG A 68 -9.18 19.31 1.55
CA ARG A 68 -8.51 18.12 2.04
C ARG A 68 -9.33 16.88 1.70
N PHE A 69 -8.70 15.90 1.07
CA PHE A 69 -9.37 14.66 0.72
C PHE A 69 -8.39 13.49 0.68
N SER A 70 -8.78 12.37 1.36
CA SER A 70 -7.99 11.13 1.40
C SER A 70 -6.55 11.34 1.86
N GLY A 71 -6.37 12.19 2.90
CA GLY A 71 -5.05 12.51 3.47
C GLY A 71 -4.18 13.43 2.61
N ASN A 72 -4.72 14.05 1.57
CA ASN A 72 -4.02 14.99 0.70
C ASN A 72 -4.71 16.35 0.73
N ASN A 73 -3.90 17.42 0.72
CA ASN A 73 -4.39 18.77 0.45
C ASN A 73 -4.39 18.97 -1.06
N VAL A 74 -5.56 19.08 -1.65
CA VAL A 74 -5.77 19.29 -3.08
C VAL A 74 -6.00 20.77 -3.34
N ALA A 75 -5.27 21.32 -4.31
CA ALA A 75 -5.42 22.72 -4.72
C ALA A 75 -5.47 22.83 -6.25
N ILE A 76 -6.58 23.35 -6.77
CA ILE A 76 -6.78 23.65 -8.19
C ILE A 76 -6.90 25.16 -8.33
N LEU A 77 -5.78 25.78 -8.72
CA LEU A 77 -5.65 27.24 -8.76
C LEU A 77 -6.00 27.73 -10.16
N PHE A 78 -7.26 27.81 -10.47
CA PHE A 78 -7.74 28.22 -11.79
C PHE A 78 -7.37 29.67 -12.13
N SER A 79 -7.26 30.53 -11.12
CA SER A 79 -6.95 31.95 -11.31
C SER A 79 -5.45 32.24 -11.49
N THR A 80 -4.59 31.47 -10.84
CA THR A 80 -3.14 31.76 -10.76
C THR A 80 -2.24 30.62 -11.23
N GLY A 81 -2.82 29.44 -11.49
CA GLY A 81 -2.04 28.26 -11.85
C GLY A 81 -1.51 28.31 -13.28
N LYS A 82 -0.22 28.03 -13.48
CA LYS A 82 0.46 28.04 -14.79
C LYS A 82 -0.22 27.19 -15.88
N TYR A 83 -1.01 26.21 -15.48
CA TYR A 83 -1.74 25.35 -16.41
C TYR A 83 -3.03 26.00 -16.94
N PHE A 84 -3.53 27.04 -16.30
CA PHE A 84 -4.85 27.61 -16.56
C PHE A 84 -4.81 29.06 -17.09
N CYS A 85 -3.67 29.77 -16.91
CA CYS A 85 -3.54 31.19 -17.18
C CYS A 85 -3.83 31.60 -18.64
N ASP A 86 -3.62 30.68 -19.61
CA ASP A 86 -3.83 30.98 -21.05
C ASP A 86 -5.17 30.44 -21.57
N LEU A 87 -6.04 29.97 -20.70
CA LEU A 87 -7.36 29.48 -21.10
C LEU A 87 -8.36 30.65 -21.13
N SER A 88 -9.21 30.67 -22.17
CA SER A 88 -10.32 31.62 -22.22
C SER A 88 -11.31 31.37 -21.08
N PRO A 89 -12.10 32.36 -20.64
CA PRO A 89 -13.14 32.18 -19.63
C PRO A 89 -14.13 31.07 -19.98
N VAL A 90 -14.41 30.89 -21.25
CA VAL A 90 -15.30 29.82 -21.77
C VAL A 90 -14.66 28.46 -21.59
N SER A 91 -13.39 28.31 -22.00
CA SER A 91 -12.62 27.07 -21.81
C SER A 91 -12.48 26.73 -20.33
N LEU A 92 -12.30 27.73 -19.49
CA LEU A 92 -12.18 27.57 -18.04
C LEU A 92 -13.51 27.09 -17.43
N LYS A 93 -14.65 27.64 -17.88
CA LYS A 93 -15.98 27.20 -17.45
C LYS A 93 -16.23 25.73 -17.81
N LEU A 94 -15.87 25.33 -19.03
CA LEU A 94 -15.98 23.95 -19.49
C LEU A 94 -15.07 23.03 -18.68
N LEU A 95 -13.82 23.44 -18.40
CA LEU A 95 -12.89 22.69 -17.57
C LEU A 95 -13.40 22.51 -16.13
N LYS A 96 -13.96 23.56 -15.52
CA LYS A 96 -14.58 23.48 -14.19
C LYS A 96 -15.73 22.48 -14.20
N TYR A 97 -16.61 22.51 -15.21
CA TYR A 97 -17.68 21.53 -15.37
C TYR A 97 -17.16 20.08 -15.43
N LEU A 98 -16.17 19.81 -16.29
CA LEU A 98 -15.58 18.49 -16.42
C LEU A 98 -14.91 18.03 -15.13
N THR A 99 -14.28 18.95 -14.41
CA THR A 99 -13.62 18.65 -13.12
C THR A 99 -14.64 18.30 -12.04
N ILE A 100 -15.77 18.99 -11.98
CA ILE A 100 -16.91 18.66 -11.09
C ILE A 100 -17.44 17.25 -11.42
N ALA A 101 -17.68 16.98 -12.69
CA ALA A 101 -18.15 15.67 -13.14
C ALA A 101 -17.16 14.56 -12.76
N TYR A 102 -15.86 14.82 -12.93
CA TYR A 102 -14.81 13.88 -12.56
C TYR A 102 -14.77 13.61 -11.04
N ILE A 103 -14.90 14.64 -10.20
CA ILE A 103 -14.96 14.50 -8.74
C ILE A 103 -16.14 13.62 -8.32
N ASN A 104 -17.30 13.81 -8.93
CA ASN A 104 -18.52 13.05 -8.61
C ASN A 104 -18.45 11.58 -9.02
N GLU A 105 -17.85 11.31 -10.17
CA GLU A 105 -17.86 9.97 -10.77
C GLU A 105 -16.62 9.15 -10.41
N ASN A 106 -15.52 9.80 -10.02
CA ASN A 106 -14.24 9.15 -9.75
C ASN A 106 -13.69 9.46 -8.35
N SER A 107 -12.60 10.22 -8.26
CA SER A 107 -11.97 10.54 -6.98
C SER A 107 -11.57 11.99 -6.89
N ALA A 108 -11.99 12.64 -5.83
CA ALA A 108 -11.59 14.00 -5.53
C ALA A 108 -10.08 14.15 -5.24
N SER A 109 -9.39 13.07 -4.85
CA SER A 109 -7.97 13.11 -4.47
C SER A 109 -6.98 13.42 -5.60
N VAL A 110 -7.40 13.28 -6.86
CA VAL A 110 -6.57 13.50 -8.06
C VAL A 110 -7.21 14.48 -9.06
N ALA A 111 -8.20 15.25 -8.62
CA ALA A 111 -8.90 16.18 -9.47
C ALA A 111 -8.02 17.34 -9.96
N ASP A 112 -6.99 17.70 -9.19
CA ASP A 112 -5.95 18.65 -9.60
C ASP A 112 -5.19 18.17 -10.83
N LYS A 113 -4.77 16.90 -10.84
CA LYS A 113 -4.10 16.28 -11.99
C LYS A 113 -5.03 16.18 -13.19
N PHE A 114 -6.28 15.77 -12.96
CA PHE A 114 -7.29 15.75 -14.02
C PHE A 114 -7.43 17.13 -14.67
N ALA A 115 -7.66 18.18 -13.88
CA ALA A 115 -7.79 19.53 -14.38
C ALA A 115 -6.55 20.01 -15.15
N GLN A 116 -5.33 19.74 -14.64
CA GLN A 116 -4.08 20.10 -15.30
C GLN A 116 -3.90 19.40 -16.65
N PHE A 117 -4.14 18.10 -16.72
CA PHE A 117 -3.97 17.34 -17.96
C PHE A 117 -5.02 17.70 -19.02
N VAL A 118 -6.28 17.91 -18.61
CA VAL A 118 -7.33 18.35 -19.55
C VAL A 118 -7.06 19.78 -20.03
N ALA A 119 -6.62 20.68 -19.14
CA ALA A 119 -6.19 22.02 -19.54
C ALA A 119 -5.03 21.98 -20.55
N THR A 120 -4.05 21.09 -20.34
CA THR A 120 -2.95 20.88 -21.27
C THR A 120 -3.46 20.37 -22.62
N THR A 121 -4.44 19.46 -22.62
CA THR A 121 -5.07 18.98 -23.86
C THR A 121 -5.79 20.12 -24.59
N PHE A 122 -6.54 20.96 -23.89
CA PHE A 122 -7.24 22.12 -24.46
C PHE A 122 -6.28 23.13 -25.10
N LYS A 123 -5.09 23.31 -24.55
CA LYS A 123 -4.04 24.17 -25.15
C LYS A 123 -3.39 23.57 -26.41
N GLN A 124 -3.57 22.28 -26.64
CA GLN A 124 -2.90 21.53 -27.72
C GLN A 124 -3.83 21.16 -28.89
N ILE A 125 -5.08 21.59 -28.81
CA ILE A 125 -6.07 21.42 -29.87
C ILE A 125 -6.63 22.79 -30.25
N GLU A 126 -6.97 22.98 -31.54
CA GLU A 126 -7.53 24.24 -32.04
C GLU A 126 -9.04 24.30 -31.88
N VAL A 127 -9.72 23.18 -32.11
CA VAL A 127 -11.16 23.05 -32.03
C VAL A 127 -11.50 21.79 -31.23
N ILE A 128 -12.50 21.88 -30.35
CA ILE A 128 -12.99 20.69 -29.61
C ILE A 128 -14.02 19.96 -30.47
N THR A 129 -13.58 18.84 -31.06
CA THR A 129 -14.45 17.88 -31.74
C THR A 129 -14.14 16.46 -31.25
N ARG A 130 -14.95 15.47 -31.58
CA ARG A 130 -14.65 14.04 -31.30
C ARG A 130 -13.33 13.65 -31.93
N GLU A 131 -13.14 14.00 -33.19
CA GLU A 131 -11.97 13.67 -34.01
C GLU A 131 -10.69 14.28 -33.43
N SER A 132 -10.70 15.57 -33.07
CA SER A 132 -9.52 16.26 -32.54
C SER A 132 -9.08 15.68 -31.19
N LEU A 133 -10.01 15.26 -30.35
CA LEU A 133 -9.69 14.59 -29.08
C LEU A 133 -9.17 13.16 -29.29
N ILE A 134 -9.71 12.43 -30.29
CA ILE A 134 -9.24 11.10 -30.68
C ILE A 134 -7.84 11.19 -31.27
N GLU A 135 -7.58 12.11 -32.20
CA GLU A 135 -6.26 12.35 -32.76
C GLU A 135 -5.25 12.68 -31.65
N LYS A 136 -5.64 13.55 -30.70
CA LYS A 136 -4.81 13.84 -29.55
C LYS A 136 -4.51 12.61 -28.70
N MET A 137 -5.47 11.73 -28.49
CA MET A 137 -5.27 10.47 -27.76
C MET A 137 -4.27 9.56 -28.51
N GLN A 138 -4.36 9.44 -29.83
CA GLN A 138 -3.41 8.67 -30.65
C GLN A 138 -1.98 9.23 -30.53
N MET A 139 -1.83 10.56 -30.58
CA MET A 139 -0.52 11.21 -30.36
C MET A 139 0.03 10.92 -28.95
N LEU A 140 -0.83 10.90 -27.93
CA LEU A 140 -0.43 10.58 -26.56
C LEU A 140 0.04 9.13 -26.41
N VAL A 141 -0.58 8.17 -27.13
CA VAL A 141 -0.10 6.77 -27.15
C VAL A 141 1.30 6.72 -27.73
N ALA A 142 1.52 7.31 -28.90
CA ALA A 142 2.84 7.33 -29.54
C ALA A 142 3.92 7.98 -28.67
N LYS A 143 3.57 9.05 -27.94
CA LYS A 143 4.47 9.71 -26.99
C LYS A 143 4.80 8.83 -25.77
N THR A 144 3.79 8.13 -25.24
CA THR A 144 3.97 7.23 -24.09
C THR A 144 4.87 6.04 -24.43
N GLU A 145 4.71 5.47 -25.61
CA GLU A 145 5.53 4.36 -26.08
C GLU A 145 7.00 4.76 -26.31
N ARG A 146 7.24 5.95 -26.83
CA ARG A 146 8.61 6.45 -27.09
C ARG A 146 9.37 6.83 -25.81
N ASN A 147 8.70 7.46 -24.87
CA ASN A 147 9.35 8.13 -23.73
C ASN A 147 9.06 7.47 -22.38
N HIS A 148 8.36 6.33 -22.34
CA HIS A 148 7.87 5.71 -21.11
C HIS A 148 7.15 6.69 -20.17
N SER A 149 6.48 7.71 -20.74
CA SER A 149 5.82 8.78 -20.01
C SER A 149 4.50 8.29 -19.39
N ASP A 150 3.98 9.08 -18.42
CA ASP A 150 2.73 8.79 -17.75
C ASP A 150 1.54 8.76 -18.73
N SER A 151 0.78 7.67 -18.73
CA SER A 151 -0.42 7.49 -19.55
C SER A 151 -1.66 8.24 -19.00
N SER A 152 -1.53 8.95 -17.89
CA SER A 152 -2.66 9.62 -17.22
C SER A 152 -3.35 10.63 -18.13
N GLN A 153 -2.61 11.40 -18.93
CA GLN A 153 -3.20 12.38 -19.85
C GLN A 153 -4.14 11.71 -20.86
N PHE A 154 -3.77 10.53 -21.39
CA PHE A 154 -4.64 9.75 -22.28
C PHE A 154 -5.97 9.40 -21.62
N TYR A 155 -5.94 8.84 -20.41
CA TYR A 155 -7.16 8.43 -19.72
C TYR A 155 -8.02 9.60 -19.26
N TYR A 156 -7.42 10.72 -18.90
CA TYR A 156 -8.19 11.94 -18.56
C TYR A 156 -8.81 12.59 -19.80
N THR A 157 -8.13 12.57 -20.94
CA THR A 157 -8.70 13.02 -22.22
C THR A 157 -9.84 12.11 -22.67
N LEU A 158 -9.69 10.79 -22.54
CA LEU A 158 -10.74 9.81 -22.82
C LEU A 158 -11.98 10.05 -21.94
N TYR A 159 -11.78 10.29 -20.62
CA TYR A 159 -12.88 10.61 -19.74
C TYR A 159 -13.59 11.90 -20.18
N ALA A 160 -12.83 12.95 -20.48
CA ALA A 160 -13.39 14.23 -20.93
C ALA A 160 -14.20 14.06 -22.23
N LEU A 161 -13.68 13.31 -23.21
CA LEU A 161 -14.37 13.01 -24.47
C LEU A 161 -15.70 12.28 -24.22
N ARG A 162 -15.68 11.19 -23.45
CA ARG A 162 -16.90 10.44 -23.12
C ARG A 162 -17.92 11.27 -22.35
N LYS A 163 -17.45 12.15 -21.45
CA LYS A 163 -18.34 13.00 -20.66
C LYS A 163 -19.00 14.06 -21.52
N LEU A 164 -18.25 14.70 -22.40
CA LEU A 164 -18.78 15.69 -23.36
C LEU A 164 -19.79 15.06 -24.31
N ASP A 165 -19.47 13.89 -24.82
CA ASP A 165 -20.34 13.15 -25.74
C ASP A 165 -21.69 12.81 -25.08
N ARG A 166 -21.64 12.16 -23.89
CA ARG A 166 -22.84 11.80 -23.12
C ARG A 166 -23.65 13.01 -22.65
N SER A 167 -23.03 14.18 -22.58
CA SER A 167 -23.70 15.42 -22.15
C SER A 167 -24.32 16.19 -23.31
N GLY A 168 -24.27 15.67 -24.54
CA GLY A 168 -24.80 16.32 -25.74
C GLY A 168 -24.00 17.55 -26.19
N PHE A 169 -22.72 17.65 -25.81
CA PHE A 169 -21.83 18.74 -26.21
C PHE A 169 -21.49 18.71 -27.71
N PHE A 170 -21.39 17.51 -28.27
CA PHE A 170 -21.22 17.31 -29.70
C PHE A 170 -22.57 17.12 -30.38
N GLU A 171 -22.71 17.59 -31.61
CA GLU A 171 -23.92 17.38 -32.39
C GLU A 171 -24.26 15.88 -32.44
N SER A 172 -25.52 15.56 -32.10
CA SER A 172 -26.01 14.20 -32.15
C SER A 172 -26.18 13.79 -33.62
N LYS A 173 -25.38 12.85 -34.07
CA LYS A 173 -25.78 11.98 -35.17
C LYS A 173 -26.57 10.83 -34.52
N ASP A 174 -27.61 10.38 -35.15
CA ASP A 174 -28.62 9.43 -34.61
C ASP A 174 -28.11 8.08 -34.09
N ASP A 175 -26.80 7.84 -34.09
CA ASP A 175 -26.18 6.58 -33.69
C ASP A 175 -25.48 6.72 -32.33
N SER A 176 -26.12 6.20 -31.28
CA SER A 176 -25.65 6.27 -29.90
C SER A 176 -24.33 5.51 -29.62
N ASN A 177 -23.82 4.72 -30.57
CA ASN A 177 -22.62 3.90 -30.43
C ASN A 177 -21.43 4.40 -31.26
N GLU A 178 -21.60 5.43 -32.10
CA GLU A 178 -20.55 5.92 -33.01
C GLU A 178 -19.22 6.24 -32.28
N LEU A 179 -19.28 6.85 -31.10
CA LEU A 179 -18.08 7.17 -30.33
C LEU A 179 -17.34 5.91 -29.81
N GLU A 180 -18.08 4.93 -29.30
CA GLU A 180 -17.43 3.72 -28.78
C GLU A 180 -16.82 2.88 -29.91
N ASP A 181 -17.42 2.88 -31.10
CA ASP A 181 -16.86 2.24 -32.31
C ASP A 181 -15.58 2.94 -32.74
N LEU A 182 -15.55 4.26 -32.79
CA LEU A 182 -14.33 5.03 -33.07
C LEU A 182 -13.24 4.78 -32.01
N LEU A 183 -13.61 4.62 -30.74
CA LEU A 183 -12.67 4.35 -29.65
C LEU A 183 -12.09 2.92 -29.68
N LEU A 184 -12.75 1.95 -30.36
CA LEU A 184 -12.18 0.61 -30.56
C LEU A 184 -10.94 0.66 -31.46
N GLU A 185 -10.87 1.60 -32.40
CA GLU A 185 -9.74 1.79 -33.29
C GLU A 185 -8.56 2.54 -32.64
N VAL A 186 -8.78 3.19 -31.49
CA VAL A 186 -7.72 3.92 -30.78
C VAL A 186 -6.89 2.97 -29.94
N PRO A 187 -5.60 2.77 -30.26
CA PRO A 187 -4.73 1.93 -29.44
C PRO A 187 -4.63 2.49 -28.01
N ARG A 188 -4.59 1.60 -27.04
CA ARG A 188 -4.38 2.00 -25.64
C ARG A 188 -2.91 2.03 -25.31
N PRO A 189 -2.44 2.98 -24.47
CA PRO A 189 -1.05 2.99 -24.02
C PRO A 189 -0.70 1.65 -23.39
N ARG A 190 0.37 1.03 -23.84
CA ARG A 190 0.89 -0.22 -23.26
C ARG A 190 1.45 0.11 -21.87
N ASN A 191 0.73 -0.26 -20.85
CA ASN A 191 1.15 -0.05 -19.47
C ASN A 191 1.84 -1.32 -18.99
N ASN A 192 3.16 -1.38 -19.14
CA ASN A 192 3.98 -2.55 -18.77
C ASN A 192 4.24 -2.60 -17.26
N ASN A 193 3.31 -2.09 -16.44
CA ASN A 193 3.40 -2.11 -14.99
C ASN A 193 3.53 -3.54 -14.41
N TRP A 194 3.18 -4.54 -15.19
CA TRP A 194 3.26 -5.95 -14.78
C TRP A 194 4.69 -6.47 -14.64
N ALA A 195 5.63 -5.97 -15.46
CA ALA A 195 7.04 -6.31 -15.34
C ALA A 195 7.63 -5.90 -14.00
N ARG A 196 7.08 -4.86 -13.34
CA ARG A 196 7.51 -4.45 -12.01
C ARG A 196 7.24 -5.51 -10.94
N TYR A 197 6.17 -6.30 -11.06
CA TYR A 197 5.84 -7.34 -10.08
C TYR A 197 6.73 -8.57 -10.22
N GLN A 198 7.46 -8.70 -11.33
CA GLN A 198 8.33 -9.82 -11.64
C GLN A 198 9.82 -9.44 -11.60
N ASN A 199 10.15 -8.18 -11.35
CA ASN A 199 11.54 -7.72 -11.34
C ASN A 199 12.17 -7.91 -9.96
N LEU A 200 13.22 -8.73 -9.89
CA LEU A 200 14.01 -8.99 -8.68
C LEU A 200 14.73 -7.75 -8.15
N ASP A 201 15.09 -6.80 -9.03
CA ASP A 201 15.71 -5.53 -8.62
C ASP A 201 14.78 -4.66 -7.76
N LEU A 202 13.48 -5.01 -7.69
CA LEU A 202 12.50 -4.36 -6.83
C LEU A 202 12.33 -5.04 -5.47
N VAL A 203 13.12 -6.06 -5.16
CA VAL A 203 13.17 -6.68 -3.83
C VAL A 203 14.12 -5.89 -2.94
N ILE A 204 13.67 -5.57 -1.74
CA ILE A 204 14.53 -4.90 -0.75
C ILE A 204 15.58 -5.88 -0.26
N PRO A 205 16.87 -5.54 -0.30
CA PRO A 205 17.94 -6.40 0.19
C PRO A 205 17.75 -6.83 1.64
N GLU A 206 18.19 -8.05 1.97
CA GLU A 206 18.04 -8.62 3.32
C GLU A 206 18.73 -7.75 4.37
N GLU A 207 19.89 -7.20 4.07
CA GLU A 207 20.65 -6.33 4.97
C GLU A 207 19.86 -5.08 5.36
N VAL A 208 19.09 -4.52 4.41
CA VAL A 208 18.22 -3.38 4.66
C VAL A 208 17.03 -3.77 5.53
N CYS A 209 16.47 -4.95 5.31
CA CYS A 209 15.39 -5.49 6.13
C CYS A 209 15.87 -5.69 7.58
N LEU A 210 16.99 -6.35 7.78
CA LEU A 210 17.60 -6.55 9.09
C LEU A 210 17.98 -5.24 9.78
N MET A 211 18.47 -4.26 9.02
CA MET A 211 18.78 -2.93 9.53
C MET A 211 17.53 -2.24 10.10
N ILE A 212 16.41 -2.32 9.40
CA ILE A 212 15.13 -1.73 9.84
C ILE A 212 14.63 -2.43 11.09
N GLU A 213 14.60 -3.76 11.12
CA GLU A 213 14.14 -4.52 12.28
C GLU A 213 14.99 -4.25 13.53
N ASN A 214 16.32 -4.37 13.39
CA ASN A 214 17.25 -4.08 14.46
C ASN A 214 17.12 -2.62 14.94
N GLY A 215 16.82 -1.70 14.00
CA GLY A 215 16.56 -0.30 14.32
C GLY A 215 15.31 -0.14 15.19
N ILE A 216 14.20 -0.73 14.79
CA ILE A 216 12.93 -0.69 15.54
C ILE A 216 13.09 -1.36 16.91
N GLN A 217 13.73 -2.53 16.95
CA GLN A 217 13.96 -3.26 18.20
C GLN A 217 14.83 -2.47 19.18
N ARG A 218 15.94 -1.88 18.72
CA ARG A 218 16.81 -1.02 19.56
C ARG A 218 16.05 0.18 20.11
N TRP A 219 15.17 0.78 19.31
CA TRP A 219 14.36 1.91 19.74
C TRP A 219 13.31 1.50 20.76
N ALA A 220 12.60 0.40 20.54
CA ALA A 220 11.64 -0.13 21.49
C ALA A 220 12.30 -0.47 22.82
N SER A 221 13.43 -1.17 22.79
CA SER A 221 14.18 -1.53 24.02
C SER A 221 14.68 -0.30 24.80
N LYS A 222 15.09 0.75 24.08
CA LYS A 222 15.59 1.98 24.69
C LYS A 222 14.48 2.86 25.25
N LEU A 223 13.37 2.98 24.54
CA LEU A 223 12.30 3.94 24.84
C LEU A 223 11.15 3.34 25.63
N CYS A 224 10.96 2.02 25.57
CA CYS A 224 9.88 1.29 26.22
C CYS A 224 10.46 0.19 27.13
N PRO A 225 11.24 0.52 28.15
CA PRO A 225 11.69 -0.46 29.12
C PRO A 225 10.47 -1.08 29.82
N LYS A 226 10.63 -2.28 30.41
CA LYS A 226 9.59 -2.92 31.19
C LYS A 226 9.21 -1.98 32.33
N ILE A 227 8.00 -1.43 32.26
CA ILE A 227 7.45 -0.54 33.31
C ILE A 227 6.55 -1.44 34.16
N ASP A 228 7.11 -1.93 35.25
CA ASP A 228 6.38 -2.81 36.20
C ASP A 228 5.52 -2.04 37.20
N VAL A 229 5.60 -0.70 37.24
CA VAL A 229 4.88 0.12 38.26
C VAL A 229 4.32 1.39 37.59
N GLU A 230 3.02 1.66 37.82
CA GLU A 230 2.33 2.85 37.29
C GLU A 230 2.94 4.19 37.75
N GLU A 231 3.51 4.25 38.94
CA GLU A 231 4.16 5.46 39.52
C GLU A 231 5.36 5.95 38.69
N ASN A 232 6.09 5.04 38.01
CA ASN A 232 7.25 5.38 37.21
C ASN A 232 6.90 5.81 35.78
N LYS A 233 5.66 5.64 35.35
CA LYS A 233 5.22 5.90 33.98
C LYS A 233 5.37 7.38 33.59
N ASN A 234 4.94 8.30 34.45
CA ASN A 234 5.01 9.74 34.18
C ASN A 234 6.44 10.26 34.14
N ILE A 235 7.30 9.78 35.06
CA ILE A 235 8.73 10.15 35.10
C ILE A 235 9.43 9.64 33.84
N HIS A 236 9.10 8.43 33.39
CA HIS A 236 9.64 7.86 32.19
C HIS A 236 9.20 8.64 30.94
N LEU A 237 7.92 9.01 30.82
CA LEU A 237 7.40 9.80 29.70
C LEU A 237 8.09 11.17 29.60
N GLU A 238 8.31 11.85 30.71
CA GLU A 238 9.04 13.13 30.72
C GLU A 238 10.52 12.95 30.34
N THR A 239 11.14 11.85 30.71
CA THR A 239 12.51 11.52 30.34
C THR A 239 12.60 11.24 28.84
N VAL A 240 11.64 10.51 28.28
CA VAL A 240 11.58 10.22 26.83
C VAL A 240 11.35 11.51 26.04
N LYS A 241 10.45 12.41 26.48
CA LYS A 241 10.23 13.72 25.84
C LYS A 241 11.51 14.54 25.74
N LYS A 242 12.38 14.49 26.75
CA LYS A 242 13.67 15.18 26.76
C LYS A 242 14.72 14.51 25.88
N THR A 243 14.61 13.19 25.70
CA THR A 243 15.63 12.38 25.00
C THR A 243 15.40 12.32 23.50
N ILE A 244 14.16 12.37 23.02
CA ILE A 244 13.83 12.17 21.62
C ILE A 244 12.83 13.21 21.12
N LYS A 245 13.03 13.65 19.87
CA LYS A 245 12.04 14.49 19.19
C LYS A 245 10.84 13.61 18.78
N ILE A 246 9.63 14.05 19.13
CA ILE A 246 8.36 13.36 18.82
C ILE A 246 8.25 13.04 17.31
N ASP A 247 8.66 13.96 16.43
CA ASP A 247 8.70 13.72 14.98
C ASP A 247 9.57 12.53 14.58
N THR A 248 10.67 12.30 15.30
CA THR A 248 11.55 11.16 14.99
C THR A 248 10.93 9.83 15.43
N LEU A 249 10.19 9.83 16.54
CA LEU A 249 9.41 8.66 16.97
C LEU A 249 8.29 8.36 15.96
N ARG A 250 7.57 9.41 15.52
CA ARG A 250 6.58 9.29 14.45
C ARG A 250 7.19 8.67 13.19
N ASP A 251 8.33 9.18 12.73
CA ASP A 251 9.00 8.69 11.53
C ASP A 251 9.43 7.22 11.68
N CYS A 252 9.86 6.81 12.89
CA CYS A 252 10.17 5.40 13.21
C CYS A 252 8.92 4.50 13.13
N ILE A 253 7.79 4.96 13.63
CA ILE A 253 6.52 4.22 13.56
C ILE A 253 6.06 4.09 12.10
N ILE A 254 6.16 5.16 11.32
CA ILE A 254 5.76 5.17 9.92
C ILE A 254 6.57 4.14 9.11
N ILE A 255 7.90 4.10 9.26
CA ILE A 255 8.70 3.08 8.57
C ILE A 255 8.34 1.68 9.04
N GLY A 256 8.05 1.47 10.33
CA GLY A 256 7.59 0.20 10.86
C GLY A 256 6.26 -0.26 10.24
N ILE A 257 5.27 0.63 10.13
CA ILE A 257 3.97 0.32 9.50
C ILE A 257 4.17 0.00 8.01
N VAL A 258 4.99 0.78 7.30
CA VAL A 258 5.29 0.53 5.89
C VAL A 258 6.00 -0.81 5.71
N TYR A 259 6.96 -1.11 6.56
CA TYR A 259 7.77 -2.32 6.51
C TYR A 259 6.96 -3.59 6.82
N TYR A 260 6.25 -3.61 7.95
CA TYR A 260 5.56 -4.82 8.41
C TYR A 260 4.22 -5.07 7.71
N ILE A 261 3.51 -4.00 7.32
CA ILE A 261 2.14 -4.11 6.77
C ILE A 261 2.13 -3.88 5.26
N GLY A 262 3.10 -3.15 4.71
CA GLY A 262 3.07 -2.70 3.32
C GLY A 262 1.98 -1.65 3.07
N ALA A 263 1.63 -0.86 4.09
CA ALA A 263 0.57 0.14 4.00
C ALA A 263 0.91 1.24 3.00
N ARG A 264 -0.08 1.63 2.19
CA ARG A 264 0.07 2.78 1.28
C ARG A 264 0.08 4.09 2.06
N PRO A 265 0.77 5.14 1.59
CA PRO A 265 0.76 6.45 2.24
C PRO A 265 -0.65 6.98 2.55
N VAL A 266 -1.60 6.78 1.64
CA VAL A 266 -3.02 7.16 1.84
C VAL A 266 -3.66 6.38 2.99
N GLN A 267 -3.33 5.10 3.17
CA GLN A 267 -3.83 4.30 4.28
C GLN A 267 -3.28 4.81 5.62
N ILE A 268 -1.98 5.12 5.66
CA ILE A 268 -1.32 5.71 6.83
C ILE A 268 -1.95 7.06 7.19
N GLY A 269 -2.25 7.88 6.16
CA GLY A 269 -2.89 9.18 6.36
C GLY A 269 -4.34 9.14 6.85
N LYS A 270 -4.99 7.97 6.77
CA LYS A 270 -6.36 7.73 7.25
C LYS A 270 -6.43 7.05 8.62
N LEU A 271 -5.30 6.73 9.23
CA LEU A 271 -5.29 6.12 10.55
C LEU A 271 -5.72 7.10 11.62
N SER A 272 -6.62 6.66 12.48
CA SER A 272 -7.00 7.31 13.74
C SER A 272 -6.32 6.65 14.93
N GLY A 273 -6.36 7.28 16.09
CA GLY A 273 -5.87 6.68 17.33
C GLY A 273 -6.60 5.41 17.72
N GLY A 274 -7.90 5.29 17.40
CA GLY A 274 -8.72 4.10 17.63
C GLY A 274 -8.42 2.94 16.67
N ASP A 275 -7.69 3.18 15.57
CA ASP A 275 -7.28 2.11 14.67
C ASP A 275 -6.10 1.27 15.22
N PHE A 276 -5.51 1.68 16.33
CA PHE A 276 -4.51 0.91 17.05
C PHE A 276 -5.14 0.16 18.21
N ILE A 277 -5.15 -1.17 18.13
CA ILE A 277 -5.78 -2.05 19.11
C ILE A 277 -4.70 -2.78 19.91
N VAL A 278 -4.89 -2.77 21.24
CA VAL A 278 -4.10 -3.55 22.19
C VAL A 278 -5.02 -4.55 22.86
N ASP A 279 -4.83 -5.84 22.58
CA ASP A 279 -5.53 -6.91 23.29
C ASP A 279 -4.81 -7.19 24.61
N THR A 280 -5.42 -6.74 25.70
CA THR A 280 -4.88 -6.90 27.07
C THR A 280 -5.53 -8.06 27.83
N GLU A 281 -6.59 -8.64 27.30
CA GLU A 281 -7.39 -9.67 27.97
C GLU A 281 -6.66 -11.00 28.19
N ASN A 282 -5.46 -11.14 27.66
CA ASN A 282 -4.62 -12.30 27.91
C ASN A 282 -3.58 -12.02 28.99
N LYS A 283 -3.61 -12.79 30.07
CA LYS A 283 -2.56 -12.86 31.09
C LYS A 283 -1.15 -13.11 30.52
N TYR A 284 -1.00 -13.40 29.23
CA TYR A 284 0.18 -13.98 28.59
C TYR A 284 0.86 -13.09 27.54
N GLY A 285 0.57 -11.82 27.55
CA GLY A 285 1.22 -10.82 26.69
C GLY A 285 0.26 -9.99 25.86
N MET A 286 0.61 -8.73 25.71
CA MET A 286 -0.15 -7.79 24.90
C MET A 286 -0.01 -8.16 23.42
N ARG A 287 -1.13 -8.28 22.71
CA ARG A 287 -1.15 -8.39 21.27
C ARG A 287 -1.49 -7.03 20.66
N TYR A 288 -0.68 -6.62 19.71
CA TYR A 288 -0.85 -5.35 19.02
C TYR A 288 -1.37 -5.55 17.60
N SER A 289 -2.34 -4.75 17.20
CA SER A 289 -2.93 -4.79 15.87
C SER A 289 -3.22 -3.39 15.37
N VAL A 290 -3.22 -3.22 14.05
CA VAL A 290 -3.64 -2.00 13.38
C VAL A 290 -4.83 -2.31 12.48
N LEU A 291 -5.89 -1.52 12.58
CA LEU A 291 -7.01 -1.53 11.65
C LEU A 291 -6.65 -0.70 10.41
N VAL A 292 -6.19 -1.36 9.38
CA VAL A 292 -5.72 -0.71 8.15
C VAL A 292 -6.91 -0.36 7.27
N PRO A 293 -7.18 0.93 6.99
CA PRO A 293 -8.28 1.33 6.12
C PRO A 293 -7.99 0.93 4.66
N TYR A 294 -9.03 0.63 3.89
CA TYR A 294 -8.87 0.41 2.46
C TYR A 294 -8.39 1.69 1.76
N ALA A 295 -7.43 1.54 0.85
CA ALA A 295 -6.87 2.68 0.09
C ALA A 295 -7.89 3.29 -0.87
N LYS A 296 -8.75 2.46 -1.47
CA LYS A 296 -9.81 2.86 -2.40
C LYS A 296 -11.15 2.39 -1.85
N LYS A 297 -12.24 3.07 -2.28
CA LYS A 297 -13.59 2.62 -1.93
C LYS A 297 -13.77 1.18 -2.38
N SER A 298 -14.12 0.32 -1.44
CA SER A 298 -14.45 -1.07 -1.68
C SER A 298 -15.97 -1.21 -1.77
N LYS A 299 -16.44 -2.15 -2.59
CA LYS A 299 -17.82 -2.64 -2.54
C LYS A 299 -18.03 -3.58 -1.33
N LEU A 300 -16.96 -3.91 -0.61
CA LEU A 300 -16.99 -4.75 0.58
C LEU A 300 -17.55 -3.96 1.76
N THR A 301 -18.26 -4.64 2.64
CA THR A 301 -18.82 -4.09 3.87
C THR A 301 -17.76 -3.78 4.93
N ILE A 302 -16.55 -4.33 4.78
CA ILE A 302 -15.44 -4.15 5.72
C ILE A 302 -14.65 -2.91 5.32
N ASP A 303 -14.70 -1.87 6.13
CA ASP A 303 -13.97 -0.62 5.88
C ASP A 303 -12.50 -0.71 6.27
N ARG A 304 -12.13 -1.60 7.20
CA ARG A 304 -10.79 -1.74 7.77
C ARG A 304 -10.40 -3.19 7.91
N VAL A 305 -9.12 -3.46 7.73
CA VAL A 305 -8.53 -4.79 7.90
C VAL A 305 -7.67 -4.82 9.15
N ARG A 306 -7.93 -5.76 10.04
CA ARG A 306 -7.12 -5.95 11.25
C ARG A 306 -5.84 -6.72 10.91
N VAL A 307 -4.68 -6.09 11.12
CA VAL A 307 -3.36 -6.68 10.89
C VAL A 307 -2.57 -6.65 12.18
N ALA A 308 -2.08 -7.82 12.61
CA ALA A 308 -1.20 -7.92 13.77
C ALA A 308 0.18 -7.34 13.45
N ILE A 309 0.80 -6.70 14.44
CA ILE A 309 2.12 -6.10 14.33
C ILE A 309 3.05 -6.61 15.45
N PRO A 310 4.39 -6.55 15.25
CA PRO A 310 5.35 -6.89 16.29
C PRO A 310 5.17 -6.07 17.55
N GLU A 311 5.47 -6.69 18.68
CA GLU A 311 5.34 -6.06 20.01
C GLU A 311 6.17 -4.78 20.12
N GLU A 312 7.38 -4.77 19.54
CA GLU A 312 8.28 -3.63 19.53
C GLU A 312 7.65 -2.41 18.85
N LEU A 313 7.05 -2.63 17.67
CA LEU A 313 6.34 -1.57 16.96
C LEU A 313 5.09 -1.14 17.74
N GLY A 314 4.34 -2.10 18.29
CA GLY A 314 3.16 -1.82 19.11
C GLY A 314 3.47 -0.95 20.33
N LYS A 315 4.55 -1.24 21.05
CA LYS A 315 5.02 -0.43 22.17
C LYS A 315 5.40 1.00 21.76
N LEU A 316 6.08 1.15 20.62
CA LEU A 316 6.42 2.48 20.09
C LEU A 316 5.18 3.29 19.71
N ILE A 317 4.17 2.65 19.10
CA ILE A 317 2.90 3.30 18.78
C ILE A 317 2.18 3.75 20.04
N LEU A 318 2.11 2.88 21.05
CA LEU A 318 1.47 3.20 22.32
C LEU A 318 2.16 4.37 23.02
N LEU A 319 3.51 4.35 23.05
CA LEU A 319 4.31 5.45 23.58
C LEU A 319 4.02 6.76 22.84
N TYR A 320 3.96 6.73 21.53
CA TYR A 320 3.65 7.91 20.71
C TYR A 320 2.26 8.47 21.01
N LYS A 321 1.23 7.61 21.08
CA LYS A 321 -0.13 8.02 21.47
C LYS A 321 -0.14 8.74 22.81
N TYR A 322 0.56 8.20 23.81
CA TYR A 322 0.65 8.83 25.13
C TYR A 322 1.41 10.16 25.12
N LEU A 323 2.54 10.25 24.40
CA LEU A 323 3.36 11.46 24.36
C LEU A 323 2.66 12.63 23.64
N VAL A 324 1.87 12.34 22.62
CA VAL A 324 1.13 13.34 21.84
C VAL A 324 -0.26 13.61 22.43
N GLY A 325 -0.81 12.67 23.18
CA GLY A 325 -2.18 12.75 23.73
C GLY A 325 -3.24 12.44 22.67
N ILE A 326 -2.99 11.44 21.79
CA ILE A 326 -3.91 11.08 20.70
C ILE A 326 -5.07 10.27 21.25
N GLY A 327 -6.28 10.81 21.13
CA GLY A 327 -7.54 10.11 21.41
C GLY A 327 -7.95 9.18 20.24
N ASP A 328 -8.98 8.37 20.48
CA ASP A 328 -9.42 7.37 19.49
C ASP A 328 -9.95 7.98 18.20
N THR A 329 -10.57 9.15 18.27
CA THR A 329 -11.10 9.88 17.12
C THR A 329 -10.09 10.80 16.43
N ASP A 330 -8.93 11.02 17.06
CA ASP A 330 -7.93 11.94 16.53
C ASP A 330 -7.14 11.27 15.38
N PRO A 331 -6.66 12.07 14.40
CA PRO A 331 -5.74 11.55 13.40
C PRO A 331 -4.47 11.02 14.07
N MET A 332 -4.06 9.79 13.72
CA MET A 332 -2.84 9.19 14.26
C MET A 332 -1.59 10.01 13.91
N PHE A 333 -1.54 10.61 12.74
CA PHE A 333 -0.44 11.42 12.26
C PHE A 333 -0.92 12.76 11.74
N SER A 334 -0.27 13.84 12.18
CA SER A 334 -0.51 15.18 11.62
C SER A 334 0.11 15.28 10.22
N ILE A 335 -0.72 15.60 9.23
CA ILE A 335 -0.30 15.72 7.82
C ILE A 335 -0.33 17.19 7.44
N ILE A 336 0.85 17.75 7.13
CA ILE A 336 0.97 19.17 6.75
C ILE A 336 0.72 19.37 5.25
N VAL A 337 1.29 18.52 4.39
CA VAL A 337 1.19 18.67 2.92
C VAL A 337 0.44 17.50 2.32
N SER A 338 1.00 16.30 2.37
CA SER A 338 0.38 15.06 1.90
C SER A 338 0.95 13.86 2.63
N SER A 339 0.14 12.82 2.77
CA SER A 339 0.57 11.54 3.33
C SER A 339 1.74 10.92 2.57
N MET A 340 1.79 11.09 1.25
CA MET A 340 2.89 10.60 0.42
C MET A 340 4.22 11.26 0.78
N LYS A 341 4.26 12.59 0.81
CA LYS A 341 5.48 13.33 1.17
C LYS A 341 5.92 13.06 2.61
N MET A 342 4.97 12.91 3.54
CA MET A 342 5.26 12.55 4.92
C MET A 342 5.94 11.17 4.98
N VAL A 343 5.38 10.17 4.34
CA VAL A 343 5.93 8.80 4.34
C VAL A 343 7.30 8.75 3.66
N GLU A 344 7.47 9.37 2.49
CA GLU A 344 8.76 9.44 1.79
C GLU A 344 9.84 10.10 2.65
N ALA A 345 9.53 11.21 3.30
CA ALA A 345 10.45 11.89 4.20
C ALA A 345 10.81 11.03 5.42
N SER A 346 9.83 10.32 6.00
CA SER A 346 10.05 9.42 7.14
C SER A 346 10.93 8.23 6.74
N LEU A 347 10.67 7.61 5.58
CA LEU A 347 11.49 6.51 5.05
C LEU A 347 12.94 6.97 4.86
N LYS A 348 13.17 8.07 4.16
CA LYS A 348 14.52 8.60 3.92
C LYS A 348 15.28 8.88 5.22
N LYS A 349 14.63 9.54 6.19
CA LYS A 349 15.24 9.88 7.48
C LYS A 349 15.58 8.65 8.31
N MET A 350 14.68 7.68 8.35
CA MET A 350 14.86 6.52 9.21
C MET A 350 15.84 5.51 8.62
N LEU A 351 15.85 5.32 7.31
CA LEU A 351 16.87 4.52 6.64
C LEU A 351 18.27 5.09 6.89
N PHE A 352 18.45 6.40 6.78
CA PHE A 352 19.71 7.05 7.16
C PHE A 352 20.06 6.80 8.63
N ARG A 353 19.09 6.94 9.54
CA ARG A 353 19.33 6.83 10.98
C ARG A 353 19.60 5.39 11.45
N PHE A 354 19.04 4.42 10.77
CA PHE A 354 19.27 2.99 11.06
C PHE A 354 20.56 2.46 10.43
N SER A 355 21.08 3.14 9.40
CA SER A 355 22.33 2.77 8.76
C SER A 355 23.51 2.77 9.74
N PRO A 356 24.52 1.92 9.52
CA PRO A 356 25.79 1.95 10.26
C PRO A 356 26.43 3.34 10.25
N GLN A 357 27.23 3.63 11.27
CA GLN A 357 27.84 4.96 11.43
C GLN A 357 28.72 5.34 10.24
N GLU A 358 29.46 4.39 9.69
CA GLU A 358 30.33 4.57 8.51
C GLU A 358 29.51 5.05 7.29
N ILE A 359 28.34 4.43 7.05
CA ILE A 359 27.43 4.85 5.96
C ILE A 359 26.85 6.24 6.25
N GLN A 360 26.49 6.54 7.50
CA GLN A 360 25.98 7.85 7.86
C GLN A 360 27.05 8.96 7.64
N GLU A 361 28.30 8.68 7.94
CA GLU A 361 29.42 9.57 7.72
C GLU A 361 29.71 9.76 6.23
N ALA A 362 29.72 8.68 5.45
CA ALA A 362 29.89 8.75 3.99
C ALA A 362 28.76 9.56 3.32
N VAL A 363 27.52 9.41 3.79
CA VAL A 363 26.39 10.20 3.28
C VAL A 363 26.50 11.69 3.65
N LYS A 364 27.00 12.01 4.85
CA LYS A 364 27.21 13.42 5.28
C LYS A 364 28.33 14.10 4.50
N ASN A 365 29.31 13.33 4.06
CA ASN A 365 30.45 13.82 3.29
C ASN A 365 30.19 13.83 1.78
N ASP A 366 28.97 13.48 1.33
CA ASP A 366 28.60 13.30 -0.09
C ASP A 366 29.38 12.20 -0.83
N ASP A 367 30.03 11.28 -0.09
CA ASP A 367 30.78 10.15 -0.65
C ASP A 367 29.87 8.98 -1.04
N TYR A 368 28.65 8.92 -0.48
CA TYR A 368 27.66 7.88 -0.74
C TYR A 368 26.24 8.43 -0.75
N GLN A 369 25.43 7.95 -1.68
CA GLN A 369 23.99 8.24 -1.72
C GLN A 369 23.18 7.01 -1.32
N LEU A 370 22.36 7.16 -0.28
CA LEU A 370 21.45 6.08 0.13
C LEU A 370 20.46 5.75 -0.99
N PRO A 371 20.22 4.46 -1.24
CA PRO A 371 19.17 4.03 -2.16
C PRO A 371 17.80 4.56 -1.72
N VAL A 372 16.97 4.91 -2.71
CA VAL A 372 15.62 5.42 -2.46
C VAL A 372 14.64 4.25 -2.43
N TYR A 373 14.18 3.89 -1.24
CA TYR A 373 13.14 2.88 -1.06
C TYR A 373 11.79 3.56 -0.86
N THR A 374 10.84 3.25 -1.74
CA THR A 374 9.48 3.81 -1.70
C THR A 374 8.52 2.90 -0.94
N ALA A 375 7.42 3.45 -0.43
CA ALA A 375 6.36 2.65 0.21
C ALA A 375 5.79 1.58 -0.75
N SER A 376 5.80 1.84 -2.06
CA SER A 376 5.41 0.85 -3.07
C SER A 376 6.34 -0.35 -3.08
N LEU A 377 7.65 -0.13 -2.93
CA LEU A 377 8.65 -1.19 -2.91
C LEU A 377 8.50 -2.08 -1.68
N PHE A 378 8.33 -1.48 -0.50
CA PHE A 378 8.03 -2.24 0.73
C PHE A 378 6.74 -3.05 0.61
N ARG A 379 5.71 -2.48 0.01
CA ARG A 379 4.47 -3.20 -0.24
C ARG A 379 4.64 -4.36 -1.21
N HIS A 380 5.46 -4.21 -2.25
CA HIS A 380 5.85 -5.31 -3.13
C HIS A 380 6.55 -6.41 -2.35
N ASN A 381 7.49 -6.05 -1.49
CA ASN A 381 8.19 -6.99 -0.62
C ASN A 381 7.23 -7.80 0.25
N VAL A 382 6.28 -7.14 0.93
CA VAL A 382 5.26 -7.82 1.74
C VAL A 382 4.42 -8.75 0.87
N GLY A 383 3.91 -8.28 -0.28
CA GLY A 383 3.10 -9.09 -1.18
C GLY A 383 3.84 -10.31 -1.72
N HIS A 384 5.11 -10.15 -2.08
CA HIS A 384 5.97 -11.25 -2.53
C HIS A 384 6.28 -12.23 -1.40
N SER A 385 6.64 -11.75 -0.21
CA SER A 385 6.88 -12.62 0.96
C SER A 385 5.67 -13.49 1.28
N MET A 386 4.47 -12.90 1.22
CA MET A 386 3.23 -13.64 1.43
C MET A 386 3.03 -14.71 0.35
N ALA A 387 3.20 -14.35 -0.93
CA ALA A 387 3.07 -15.30 -2.04
C ALA A 387 4.07 -16.45 -1.92
N MET A 388 5.33 -16.14 -1.57
CA MET A 388 6.38 -17.14 -1.37
C MET A 388 6.14 -18.02 -0.14
N SER A 389 5.42 -17.50 0.86
CA SER A 389 4.97 -18.27 2.02
C SER A 389 3.71 -19.11 1.75
N GLY A 390 3.21 -19.11 0.51
CA GLY A 390 2.05 -19.88 0.07
C GLY A 390 0.69 -19.23 0.37
N ALA A 391 0.66 -17.93 0.70
CA ALA A 391 -0.59 -17.21 0.88
C ALA A 391 -1.38 -17.13 -0.43
N SER A 392 -2.68 -17.34 -0.35
CA SER A 392 -3.59 -17.21 -1.49
C SER A 392 -3.83 -15.74 -1.89
N ALA A 393 -4.30 -15.50 -3.10
CA ALA A 393 -4.63 -14.15 -3.56
C ALA A 393 -5.64 -13.40 -2.66
N PRO A 394 -6.71 -14.03 -2.14
CA PRO A 394 -7.58 -13.40 -1.16
C PRO A 394 -6.86 -12.97 0.12
N GLU A 395 -5.96 -13.78 0.66
CA GLU A 395 -5.20 -13.46 1.88
C GLU A 395 -4.24 -12.29 1.65
N ILE A 396 -3.51 -12.31 0.53
CA ILE A 396 -2.63 -11.20 0.14
C ILE A 396 -3.44 -9.91 -0.04
N ALA A 397 -4.55 -9.99 -0.76
CA ALA A 397 -5.43 -8.84 -0.96
C ALA A 397 -6.01 -8.32 0.35
N TYR A 398 -6.42 -9.22 1.26
CA TYR A 398 -6.93 -8.86 2.58
C TYR A 398 -5.89 -8.09 3.40
N ILE A 399 -4.70 -8.67 3.63
CA ILE A 399 -3.66 -8.05 4.47
C ILE A 399 -3.19 -6.73 3.86
N LEU A 400 -3.04 -6.67 2.54
CA LEU A 400 -2.65 -5.45 1.86
C LEU A 400 -3.79 -4.42 1.75
N GLY A 401 -5.02 -4.71 2.22
CA GLY A 401 -6.17 -3.82 2.09
C GLY A 401 -6.49 -3.49 0.64
N GLN A 402 -6.55 -4.51 -0.22
CA GLN A 402 -6.90 -4.38 -1.63
C GLN A 402 -8.35 -4.81 -1.84
N SER A 403 -9.08 -4.06 -2.65
CA SER A 403 -10.47 -4.36 -3.00
C SER A 403 -10.60 -5.34 -4.18
N SER A 404 -9.48 -5.74 -4.80
CA SER A 404 -9.44 -6.62 -5.97
C SER A 404 -8.27 -7.59 -5.85
N TYR A 405 -8.49 -8.82 -6.29
CA TYR A 405 -7.47 -9.88 -6.29
C TYR A 405 -6.48 -9.76 -7.45
N VAL A 406 -6.77 -8.95 -8.47
CA VAL A 406 -5.96 -8.85 -9.70
C VAL A 406 -4.48 -8.56 -9.41
N VAL A 407 -4.18 -7.69 -8.44
CA VAL A 407 -2.80 -7.39 -8.05
C VAL A 407 -2.22 -8.52 -7.21
N ALA A 408 -3.02 -9.11 -6.32
CA ALA A 408 -2.58 -10.24 -5.49
C ALA A 408 -2.24 -11.47 -6.34
N ASP A 409 -3.06 -11.79 -7.36
CA ASP A 409 -2.78 -12.84 -8.32
C ASP A 409 -1.44 -12.65 -9.04
N ARG A 410 -1.03 -11.39 -9.26
CA ARG A 410 0.25 -11.09 -9.93
C ARG A 410 1.48 -11.43 -9.09
N TYR A 411 1.39 -11.33 -7.77
CA TYR A 411 2.47 -11.79 -6.90
C TYR A 411 2.64 -13.31 -6.97
N ILE A 412 1.53 -14.05 -7.20
CA ILE A 412 1.52 -15.52 -7.27
C ILE A 412 1.93 -16.00 -8.66
N ALA A 413 1.52 -15.29 -9.73
CA ALA A 413 1.78 -15.66 -11.13
C ALA A 413 3.23 -15.43 -11.59
N ALA A 414 4.20 -15.36 -10.67
CA ALA A 414 5.62 -15.28 -11.03
C ALA A 414 6.07 -16.59 -11.72
N PRO A 415 6.95 -16.51 -12.76
CA PRO A 415 7.52 -17.69 -13.38
C PRO A 415 8.18 -18.62 -12.36
N PRO A 416 8.10 -19.96 -12.52
CA PRO A 416 8.68 -20.92 -11.57
C PRO A 416 10.18 -20.68 -11.27
N GLU A 417 10.98 -20.36 -12.29
CA GLU A 417 12.42 -20.09 -12.12
C GLU A 417 12.69 -18.84 -11.26
N MET A 418 11.80 -17.84 -11.38
CA MET A 418 11.83 -16.65 -10.54
C MET A 418 11.29 -16.93 -9.14
N ALA A 419 10.38 -17.91 -8.99
CA ALA A 419 9.88 -18.33 -7.69
C ALA A 419 11.01 -18.96 -6.85
N ASP A 420 11.82 -19.85 -7.44
CA ASP A 420 12.94 -20.51 -6.74
C ASP A 420 14.01 -19.52 -6.27
N ILE A 421 14.35 -18.54 -7.12
CA ILE A 421 15.31 -17.47 -6.76
C ILE A 421 14.74 -16.58 -5.66
N ARG A 422 13.47 -16.24 -5.74
CA ARG A 422 12.78 -15.43 -4.73
C ARG A 422 12.59 -16.19 -3.43
N GLU A 423 12.29 -17.47 -3.49
CA GLU A 423 12.27 -18.36 -2.32
C GLU A 423 13.64 -18.38 -1.66
N ALA A 424 14.70 -18.47 -2.41
CA ALA A 424 16.06 -18.43 -1.88
C ALA A 424 16.39 -17.08 -1.24
N ALA A 425 15.92 -15.96 -1.84
CA ALA A 425 16.22 -14.61 -1.38
C ALA A 425 15.30 -14.15 -0.23
N LEU A 426 14.00 -14.47 -0.31
CA LEU A 426 12.97 -13.98 0.63
C LEU A 426 12.48 -15.08 1.58
N GLY A 427 12.19 -16.26 1.07
CA GLY A 427 11.65 -17.37 1.86
C GLY A 427 12.65 -17.97 2.85
N ARG A 428 13.95 -17.83 2.62
CA ARG A 428 15.01 -18.18 3.57
C ARG A 428 15.29 -17.07 4.58
N ASN A 429 14.87 -15.85 4.30
CA ASN A 429 15.05 -14.75 5.22
C ASN A 429 14.23 -14.98 6.51
N PRO A 430 14.89 -15.20 7.67
CA PRO A 430 14.21 -15.45 8.93
C PRO A 430 13.29 -14.30 9.35
N VAL A 431 13.60 -13.09 8.94
CA VAL A 431 12.85 -11.88 9.23
C VAL A 431 11.46 -11.92 8.57
N PHE A 432 11.39 -12.22 7.27
CA PHE A 432 10.11 -12.33 6.58
C PHE A 432 9.30 -13.53 7.07
N LYS A 433 9.95 -14.68 7.35
CA LYS A 433 9.28 -15.82 7.96
C LYS A 433 8.67 -15.47 9.31
N ASN A 434 9.42 -14.76 10.15
CA ASN A 434 8.95 -14.31 11.46
C ASN A 434 7.80 -13.31 11.34
N MET A 435 7.89 -12.35 10.43
CA MET A 435 6.84 -11.37 10.15
C MET A 435 5.54 -12.06 9.71
N MET A 436 5.62 -12.98 8.75
CA MET A 436 4.47 -13.71 8.25
C MET A 436 3.84 -14.62 9.32
N ALA A 437 4.67 -15.32 10.08
CA ALA A 437 4.18 -16.12 11.19
C ALA A 437 3.47 -15.27 12.25
N LEU A 438 3.99 -14.07 12.55
CA LEU A 438 3.36 -13.12 13.46
C LEU A 438 2.01 -12.62 12.94
N MET A 439 1.93 -12.31 11.64
CA MET A 439 0.69 -11.85 11.01
C MET A 439 -0.40 -12.93 11.00
N LEU A 440 -0.02 -14.18 10.75
CA LEU A 440 -0.96 -15.30 10.60
C LEU A 440 -1.28 -15.98 11.93
N THR A 441 -0.31 -16.11 12.85
CA THR A 441 -0.45 -16.93 14.05
C THR A 441 -0.48 -16.13 15.36
N GLY A 442 -0.14 -14.83 15.33
CA GLY A 442 -0.09 -14.00 16.53
C GLY A 442 1.11 -14.33 17.45
N ASN A 443 0.98 -14.06 18.73
CA ASN A 443 2.06 -14.24 19.72
C ASN A 443 2.23 -15.70 20.14
N LEU A 444 3.47 -16.10 20.35
CA LEU A 444 3.83 -17.36 20.99
C LEU A 444 3.54 -17.26 22.49
N VAL A 445 3.04 -18.36 23.08
CA VAL A 445 2.76 -18.45 24.53
C VAL A 445 3.33 -19.75 25.08
N HIS A 446 3.64 -19.81 26.37
CA HIS A 446 3.98 -21.07 27.02
C HIS A 446 2.70 -21.79 27.47
N SER A 447 2.63 -23.10 27.33
CA SER A 447 1.41 -23.85 27.68
C SER A 447 1.00 -23.72 29.14
N SER A 448 1.99 -23.63 30.05
CA SER A 448 1.75 -23.43 31.47
C SER A 448 1.14 -22.07 31.82
N GLU A 449 1.22 -21.14 30.89
CA GLU A 449 0.72 -19.78 31.04
C GLU A 449 -0.64 -19.60 30.35
N TRP A 450 -1.20 -20.64 29.74
CA TRP A 450 -2.44 -20.58 28.99
C TRP A 450 -3.63 -21.18 29.76
N GLU A 451 -4.62 -20.35 30.05
CA GLU A 451 -5.86 -20.78 30.74
C GLU A 451 -7.07 -20.89 29.79
N GLY A 452 -6.92 -20.55 28.50
CA GLY A 452 -8.01 -20.58 27.52
C GLY A 452 -8.21 -21.94 26.85
N ARG A 453 -8.98 -21.95 25.77
CA ARG A 453 -9.28 -23.15 24.98
C ARG A 453 -8.03 -23.68 24.28
N ASN A 454 -7.68 -24.94 24.53
CA ASN A 454 -6.58 -25.62 23.84
C ASN A 454 -6.97 -26.09 22.46
N VAL A 455 -6.02 -26.02 21.53
CA VAL A 455 -6.17 -26.52 20.16
C VAL A 455 -5.61 -27.93 20.06
N ALA A 456 -6.46 -28.84 19.60
CA ALA A 456 -6.10 -30.20 19.21
C ALA A 456 -6.75 -30.53 17.87
N GLY A 457 -6.21 -31.50 17.12
CA GLY A 457 -6.79 -31.93 15.86
C GLY A 457 -6.08 -33.08 15.20
N SER A 458 -6.73 -33.71 14.25
CA SER A 458 -6.15 -34.82 13.48
C SER A 458 -5.39 -34.28 12.27
N ILE A 459 -4.11 -34.62 12.19
CA ILE A 459 -3.21 -34.23 11.10
C ILE A 459 -2.36 -35.47 10.76
N GLY A 460 -2.32 -35.84 9.49
CA GLY A 460 -1.58 -37.03 9.04
C GLY A 460 -2.09 -38.34 9.63
N GLY A 461 -3.41 -38.43 9.88
CA GLY A 461 -4.01 -39.59 10.50
C GLY A 461 -3.71 -39.78 12.00
N GLN A 462 -2.96 -38.85 12.61
CA GLN A 462 -2.60 -38.85 14.03
C GLN A 462 -3.29 -37.70 14.76
N LEU A 463 -3.70 -37.95 16.02
CA LEU A 463 -4.24 -36.91 16.90
C LEU A 463 -3.08 -36.14 17.52
N HIS A 464 -3.09 -34.85 17.29
CA HIS A 464 -2.16 -33.90 17.89
C HIS A 464 -2.88 -33.03 18.91
N TYR A 465 -2.35 -32.96 20.09
CA TYR A 465 -2.79 -32.10 21.18
C TYR A 465 -1.60 -31.29 21.67
N HIS A 466 -1.85 -30.29 22.47
CA HIS A 466 -0.80 -29.40 22.97
C HIS A 466 -0.11 -28.61 21.84
N LEU A 467 -0.94 -28.09 20.91
CA LEU A 467 -0.44 -27.31 19.76
C LEU A 467 -0.40 -25.82 20.06
N GLY A 468 -1.38 -25.34 20.81
CA GLY A 468 -1.54 -23.92 21.10
C GLY A 468 -2.89 -23.62 21.73
N GLY A 469 -3.13 -22.35 21.99
CA GLY A 469 -4.40 -21.81 22.45
C GLY A 469 -5.21 -21.15 21.34
N CYS A 470 -6.51 -20.95 21.57
CA CYS A 470 -7.41 -20.26 20.66
C CYS A 470 -8.14 -19.12 21.39
N ASN A 471 -8.03 -17.89 20.88
CA ASN A 471 -8.72 -16.72 21.38
C ASN A 471 -10.02 -16.39 20.64
N TYR A 472 -10.58 -17.33 19.91
CA TYR A 472 -11.86 -17.12 19.25
C TYR A 472 -12.99 -17.26 20.27
N GLU A 473 -13.82 -16.22 20.37
CA GLU A 473 -14.84 -16.09 21.43
C GLU A 473 -16.10 -16.92 21.17
N GLU A 474 -16.37 -17.28 19.91
CA GLU A 474 -17.56 -18.04 19.56
C GLU A 474 -17.35 -19.55 19.78
N ASP A 475 -18.42 -20.25 20.20
CA ASP A 475 -18.37 -21.68 20.51
C ASP A 475 -18.10 -22.57 19.29
N MET A 476 -18.45 -22.11 18.10
CA MET A 476 -18.28 -22.86 16.84
C MET A 476 -17.22 -22.25 15.95
N CYS A 477 -16.05 -22.88 15.90
CA CYS A 477 -15.00 -22.50 14.96
C CYS A 477 -15.38 -22.95 13.54
N PRO A 478 -15.38 -22.03 12.53
CA PRO A 478 -15.70 -22.38 11.14
C PRO A 478 -14.59 -23.17 10.44
N PHE A 479 -13.42 -23.32 11.07
CA PHE A 479 -12.26 -24.00 10.48
C PHE A 479 -12.07 -25.40 11.09
N ALA A 480 -11.45 -26.30 10.31
CA ALA A 480 -11.03 -27.60 10.81
C ALA A 480 -9.98 -27.41 11.92
N GLN A 481 -10.31 -27.83 13.16
CA GLN A 481 -9.42 -27.73 14.30
C GLN A 481 -8.08 -28.42 14.03
N GLY A 482 -7.00 -27.80 14.49
CA GLY A 482 -5.63 -28.23 14.24
C GLY A 482 -5.10 -27.79 12.87
N ARG A 483 -5.72 -28.18 11.76
CA ARG A 483 -5.27 -27.83 10.40
C ARG A 483 -5.44 -26.34 10.10
N GLY A 484 -6.64 -25.81 10.28
CA GLY A 484 -6.93 -24.40 10.02
C GLY A 484 -6.29 -23.44 11.01
N CYS A 485 -5.89 -23.93 12.19
CA CYS A 485 -5.33 -23.08 13.25
C CYS A 485 -3.98 -22.46 12.87
N TYR A 486 -3.10 -23.18 12.20
CA TYR A 486 -1.77 -22.67 11.84
C TYR A 486 -1.78 -21.45 10.89
N GLY A 487 -2.89 -21.20 10.20
CA GLY A 487 -3.14 -20.00 9.41
C GLY A 487 -4.12 -19.02 10.05
N CYS A 488 -4.57 -19.25 11.28
CA CYS A 488 -5.61 -18.48 11.95
C CYS A 488 -5.03 -17.38 12.84
N LEU A 489 -5.62 -16.20 12.78
CA LEU A 489 -5.22 -15.03 13.60
C LEU A 489 -5.48 -15.22 15.10
N TYR A 490 -6.42 -16.08 15.46
CA TYR A 490 -6.78 -16.38 16.85
C TYR A 490 -5.92 -17.48 17.48
N PHE A 491 -5.11 -18.16 16.66
CA PHE A 491 -4.24 -19.22 17.13
C PHE A 491 -3.00 -18.67 17.81
N LYS A 492 -2.69 -19.18 19.00
CA LYS A 492 -1.50 -18.88 19.78
C LYS A 492 -0.67 -20.15 19.95
N PRO A 493 0.33 -20.37 19.10
CA PRO A 493 1.16 -21.56 19.18
C PRO A 493 1.90 -21.62 20.53
N PHE A 494 1.92 -22.82 21.13
CA PHE A 494 2.71 -23.03 22.34
C PHE A 494 4.19 -23.17 22.02
N ILE A 495 5.05 -22.45 22.76
CA ILE A 495 6.52 -22.55 22.60
C ILE A 495 7.01 -23.97 22.86
N ASP A 496 6.40 -24.62 23.84
CA ASP A 496 6.63 -26.02 24.24
C ASP A 496 5.70 -27.00 23.51
N GLY A 497 5.00 -26.54 22.49
CA GLY A 497 4.09 -27.34 21.67
C GLY A 497 4.79 -28.33 20.75
N ASN A 498 4.11 -29.44 20.43
CA ASN A 498 4.69 -30.53 19.67
C ASN A 498 4.62 -30.33 18.14
N HIS A 499 5.03 -29.14 17.67
CA HIS A 499 4.95 -28.73 16.25
C HIS A 499 5.82 -29.59 15.34
N LYS A 500 6.95 -30.09 15.84
CA LYS A 500 7.83 -30.98 15.08
C LYS A 500 7.13 -32.28 14.72
N LYS A 501 6.33 -32.83 15.65
CA LYS A 501 5.55 -34.05 15.38
C LYS A 501 4.46 -33.80 14.31
N VAL A 502 3.79 -32.64 14.38
CA VAL A 502 2.83 -32.20 13.34
C VAL A 502 3.52 -32.10 11.98
N PHE A 503 4.70 -31.48 11.92
CA PHE A 503 5.47 -31.35 10.68
C PHE A 503 5.81 -32.70 10.06
N LEU A 504 6.23 -33.67 10.87
CA LEU A 504 6.51 -35.04 10.41
C LEU A 504 5.26 -35.74 9.90
N SER A 505 4.16 -35.69 10.65
CA SER A 505 2.88 -36.29 10.23
C SER A 505 2.35 -35.67 8.93
N LEU A 506 2.56 -34.36 8.71
CA LEU A 506 2.22 -33.72 7.44
C LEU A 506 3.10 -34.19 6.28
N ASN A 507 4.40 -34.45 6.52
CA ASN A 507 5.26 -35.01 5.48
C ASN A 507 4.75 -36.37 5.02
N ASP A 508 4.40 -37.24 5.98
CA ASP A 508 3.86 -38.57 5.67
C ASP A 508 2.54 -38.47 4.92
N GLU A 509 1.65 -37.57 5.34
CA GLU A 509 0.36 -37.35 4.65
C GLU A 509 0.56 -36.80 3.23
N ILE A 510 1.48 -35.84 3.04
CA ILE A 510 1.83 -35.29 1.72
C ILE A 510 2.36 -36.38 0.81
N GLN A 511 3.23 -37.25 1.33
CA GLN A 511 3.79 -38.35 0.53
C GLN A 511 2.69 -39.33 0.13
N ASN A 512 1.84 -39.75 1.07
CA ASN A 512 0.72 -40.67 0.78
C ASN A 512 -0.25 -40.09 -0.27
N VAL A 513 -0.60 -38.79 -0.15
CA VAL A 513 -1.48 -38.13 -1.14
C VAL A 513 -0.78 -37.99 -2.49
N ARG A 514 0.54 -37.78 -2.51
CA ARG A 514 1.30 -37.73 -3.75
C ARG A 514 1.33 -39.08 -4.44
N ASP A 515 1.62 -40.16 -3.71
CA ASP A 515 1.66 -41.51 -4.25
C ASP A 515 0.31 -41.89 -4.87
N VAL A 516 -0.79 -41.62 -4.16
CA VAL A 516 -2.18 -41.85 -4.69
C VAL A 516 -2.47 -40.97 -5.90
N ALA A 517 -2.02 -39.70 -5.91
CA ALA A 517 -2.25 -38.79 -7.02
C ALA A 517 -1.44 -39.19 -8.27
N ASP A 518 -0.22 -39.66 -8.09
CA ASP A 518 0.63 -40.18 -9.16
C ASP A 518 0.07 -41.47 -9.75
N ASP A 519 -0.41 -42.40 -8.93
CA ASP A 519 -1.09 -43.62 -9.37
C ASP A 519 -2.39 -43.32 -10.15
N ALA A 520 -3.09 -42.24 -9.78
CA ALA A 520 -4.31 -41.80 -10.46
C ALA A 520 -4.03 -40.89 -11.69
N GLY A 521 -2.78 -40.57 -11.99
CA GLY A 521 -2.37 -39.66 -13.09
C GLY A 521 -2.77 -38.20 -12.90
N VAL A 522 -3.02 -37.75 -11.66
CA VAL A 522 -3.46 -36.40 -11.31
C VAL A 522 -2.31 -35.59 -10.72
N LEU A 523 -1.53 -34.94 -11.56
CA LEU A 523 -0.34 -34.16 -11.15
C LEU A 523 -0.63 -32.97 -10.22
N ASN A 524 -1.85 -32.41 -10.21
CA ASN A 524 -2.24 -31.21 -9.46
C ASN A 524 -3.44 -31.44 -8.55
N HIS A 525 -3.30 -32.34 -7.58
CA HIS A 525 -4.39 -32.61 -6.65
C HIS A 525 -4.61 -31.42 -5.69
N PRO A 526 -5.84 -30.89 -5.52
CA PRO A 526 -6.13 -29.73 -4.65
C PRO A 526 -5.69 -29.92 -3.20
N LEU A 527 -5.91 -31.12 -2.65
CA LEU A 527 -5.51 -31.48 -1.29
C LEU A 527 -4.00 -31.39 -1.10
N LEU A 528 -3.20 -31.74 -2.10
CA LEU A 528 -1.75 -31.65 -2.01
C LEU A 528 -1.28 -30.19 -1.83
N LYS A 529 -1.92 -29.25 -2.55
CA LYS A 529 -1.63 -27.82 -2.41
C LYS A 529 -1.95 -27.32 -1.01
N GLU A 530 -3.07 -27.76 -0.46
CA GLU A 530 -3.50 -27.37 0.89
C GLU A 530 -2.57 -27.94 1.97
N LEU A 531 -2.17 -29.19 1.86
CA LEU A 531 -1.23 -29.83 2.79
C LEU A 531 0.16 -29.20 2.75
N VAL A 532 0.66 -28.85 1.56
CA VAL A 532 1.94 -28.15 1.39
C VAL A 532 1.86 -26.76 2.04
N ARG A 533 0.76 -26.06 1.87
CA ARG A 533 0.52 -24.76 2.52
C ARG A 533 0.50 -24.89 4.04
N LEU A 534 -0.22 -25.86 4.57
CA LEU A 534 -0.27 -26.13 6.01
C LEU A 534 1.13 -26.45 6.57
N LYS A 535 1.91 -27.28 5.87
CA LYS A 535 3.29 -27.57 6.22
C LYS A 535 4.15 -26.30 6.30
N GLN A 536 3.97 -25.35 5.37
CA GLN A 536 4.67 -24.07 5.41
C GLN A 536 4.31 -23.27 6.66
N HIS A 537 3.04 -23.19 7.04
CA HIS A 537 2.60 -22.51 8.27
C HIS A 537 3.20 -23.14 9.53
N VAL A 538 3.24 -24.48 9.60
CA VAL A 538 3.86 -25.20 10.73
C VAL A 538 5.36 -24.90 10.81
N ASN A 539 6.05 -24.88 9.66
CA ASN A 539 7.47 -24.56 9.60
C ASN A 539 7.75 -23.11 10.07
N GLN A 540 6.87 -22.16 9.73
CA GLN A 540 6.98 -20.78 10.20
C GLN A 540 6.84 -20.66 11.71
N VAL A 541 5.90 -21.41 12.31
CA VAL A 541 5.76 -21.45 13.78
C VAL A 541 7.02 -22.04 14.42
N MET A 542 7.56 -23.13 13.88
CA MET A 542 8.79 -23.76 14.39
C MET A 542 9.99 -22.80 14.33
N ALA A 543 10.17 -22.12 13.19
CA ALA A 543 11.22 -21.12 13.02
C ALA A 543 11.13 -19.98 14.05
N ARG A 544 9.90 -19.51 14.34
CA ARG A 544 9.69 -18.51 15.39
C ARG A 544 10.05 -19.00 16.78
N ILE A 545 9.68 -20.23 17.10
CA ILE A 545 10.03 -20.84 18.40
C ILE A 545 11.54 -20.93 18.55
N GLU A 546 12.25 -21.36 17.51
CA GLU A 546 13.71 -21.41 17.51
C GLU A 546 14.32 -20.02 17.76
N MET A 547 13.84 -18.99 17.05
CA MET A 547 14.30 -17.61 17.26
C MET A 547 13.98 -17.08 18.66
N ALA A 548 12.80 -17.41 19.21
CA ALA A 548 12.44 -17.04 20.58
C ALA A 548 13.35 -17.71 21.61
N ASN A 549 13.72 -18.97 21.38
CA ASN A 549 14.62 -19.71 22.27
C ASN A 549 16.06 -19.17 22.21
N VAL A 550 16.57 -18.82 21.03
CA VAL A 550 17.88 -18.17 20.88
C VAL A 550 17.92 -16.83 21.61
N ARG A 551 16.85 -16.01 21.54
CA ARG A 551 16.76 -14.73 22.25
C ARG A 551 16.69 -14.87 23.78
N ARG A 552 16.23 -16.01 24.30
CA ARG A 552 16.20 -16.29 25.74
C ARG A 552 17.54 -16.82 26.27
N ALA A 553 18.39 -17.34 25.38
CA ALA A 553 19.71 -17.90 25.73
C ALA A 553 20.84 -16.85 25.69
N ILE A 554 20.59 -15.66 25.14
CA ILE A 554 21.45 -14.48 25.13
C ILE A 554 20.98 -13.49 26.20
#